data_0a14d1f98bf7e3e709f0576c7c0334d0
#
_entry.id   0a14d1f98bf7e3e709f0576c7c0334d0
#
_cell.length_a   1.000
_cell.length_b   1.000
_cell.length_c   1.000
_cell.angle_alpha   90.00
_cell.angle_beta   90.00
_cell.angle_gamma   90.00
#
_symmetry.space_group_name_H-M   'P 1'
#
loop_
_entity.id
_entity.type
_entity.pdbx_description
1 polymer ?
#
loop_
_entity_poly.entity_id
_entity_poly.type
_entity_poly.pdbx_seq_one_letter_code
_entity_poly.pdbx_strand_id
1 'polypeptide(L)'
;MAMKANRNLKLHVGGTLQGVADDVANDIARFETGHAVDEDHLTFESWQALFNVLTPKRYELLRHVHREPAASVRALSRALARDYKRVHEDVQVLTRAGLLQHDASGLRADYPAIELPPTRIAL
;
A
#
# COMPACT_ATOMS: atom_id res chain seq x y z
N MET A 1 19.01 11.20 -9.43
CA MET A 1 18.71 10.42 -8.24
C MET A 1 17.20 10.19 -8.10
N ALA A 2 16.81 8.97 -7.94
CA ALA A 2 15.40 8.64 -7.83
C ALA A 2 14.83 9.08 -6.49
N MET A 3 13.66 9.70 -6.52
CA MET A 3 13.00 10.21 -5.31
C MET A 3 11.70 9.47 -5.05
N LYS A 4 11.75 8.15 -5.15
CA LYS A 4 10.56 7.32 -4.97
C LYS A 4 9.95 7.43 -3.58
N ALA A 5 10.78 7.75 -2.58
CA ALA A 5 10.33 7.79 -1.20
C ALA A 5 9.30 8.89 -0.93
N ASN A 6 9.10 9.82 -1.86
CA ASN A 6 8.17 10.93 -1.67
C ASN A 6 6.76 10.63 -2.14
N ARG A 7 6.53 9.44 -2.69
CA ARG A 7 5.21 9.07 -3.20
C ARG A 7 4.38 8.47 -2.07
N ASN A 8 3.27 9.12 -1.78
CA ASN A 8 2.32 8.61 -0.81
C ASN A 8 1.37 7.60 -1.46
N LEU A 9 0.92 6.65 -0.67
CA LEU A 9 -0.08 5.70 -1.10
C LEU A 9 -1.44 6.14 -0.59
N LYS A 10 -2.38 6.35 -1.49
CA LYS A 10 -3.75 6.72 -1.12
C LYS A 10 -4.67 5.52 -1.21
N LEU A 11 -5.37 5.23 -0.13
CA LEU A 11 -6.35 4.17 -0.08
C LEU A 11 -7.75 4.75 -0.22
N HIS A 12 -8.52 4.20 -1.14
CA HIS A 12 -9.91 4.55 -1.35
C HIS A 12 -10.78 3.39 -0.90
N VAL A 13 -11.81 3.67 -0.11
CA VAL A 13 -12.66 2.63 0.44
C VAL A 13 -14.11 2.92 0.11
N GLY A 14 -14.77 1.97 -0.54
CA GLY A 14 -16.16 2.10 -0.92
C GLY A 14 -16.38 3.18 -1.96
N GLY A 15 -17.55 3.77 -1.92
CA GLY A 15 -17.92 4.83 -2.85
C GLY A 15 -18.34 4.29 -4.20
N THR A 16 -18.51 5.19 -5.13
CA THR A 16 -18.91 4.84 -6.48
C THR A 16 -17.70 4.77 -7.39
N LEU A 17 -17.85 3.99 -8.44
CA LEU A 17 -16.84 3.93 -9.48
C LEU A 17 -16.55 5.31 -10.06
N GLN A 18 -17.55 6.16 -10.09
CA GLN A 18 -17.41 7.52 -10.59
C GLN A 18 -16.44 8.35 -9.75
N GLY A 19 -16.47 8.19 -8.41
CA GLY A 19 -15.53 8.90 -7.55
C GLY A 19 -14.09 8.51 -7.84
N VAL A 20 -13.84 7.22 -8.09
CA VAL A 20 -12.51 6.75 -8.45
C VAL A 20 -12.11 7.31 -9.82
N ALA A 21 -13.04 7.34 -10.76
CA ALA A 21 -12.78 7.88 -12.08
C ALA A 21 -12.43 9.37 -12.03
N ASP A 22 -13.12 10.13 -11.17
CA ASP A 22 -12.84 11.55 -11.00
C ASP A 22 -11.42 11.79 -10.46
N ASP A 23 -10.99 10.97 -9.50
CA ASP A 23 -9.64 11.08 -8.96
C ASP A 23 -8.59 10.78 -10.02
N VAL A 24 -8.82 9.76 -10.84
CA VAL A 24 -7.92 9.43 -11.93
C VAL A 24 -7.89 10.54 -12.97
N ALA A 25 -9.05 11.12 -13.28
CA ALA A 25 -9.13 12.21 -14.23
C ALA A 25 -8.36 13.44 -13.74
N ASN A 26 -8.46 13.74 -12.45
CA ASN A 26 -7.72 14.85 -11.86
C ASN A 26 -6.21 14.62 -11.95
N ASP A 27 -5.76 13.40 -11.72
CA ASP A 27 -4.34 13.07 -11.82
C ASP A 27 -3.85 13.21 -13.25
N ILE A 28 -4.65 12.76 -14.21
CA ILE A 28 -4.32 12.89 -15.63
C ILE A 28 -4.24 14.37 -16.01
N ALA A 29 -5.21 15.16 -15.55
CA ALA A 29 -5.22 16.60 -15.83
C ALA A 29 -3.97 17.29 -15.31
N ARG A 30 -3.54 16.95 -14.09
CA ARG A 30 -2.32 17.50 -13.53
C ARG A 30 -1.10 17.09 -14.33
N PHE A 31 -1.06 15.85 -14.77
CA PHE A 31 0.04 15.36 -15.62
C PHE A 31 0.10 16.13 -16.92
N GLU A 32 -1.04 16.37 -17.57
CA GLU A 32 -1.13 17.09 -18.82
C GLU A 32 -0.68 18.54 -18.71
N THR A 33 -0.82 19.12 -17.51
CA THR A 33 -0.37 20.49 -17.27
C THR A 33 1.09 20.56 -16.87
N GLY A 34 1.81 19.45 -16.92
CA GLY A 34 3.23 19.42 -16.61
C GLY A 34 3.57 19.11 -15.17
N HIS A 35 2.58 18.79 -14.36
CA HIS A 35 2.82 18.42 -12.97
C HIS A 35 3.01 16.92 -12.85
N ALA A 36 4.02 16.51 -12.08
CA ALA A 36 4.23 15.10 -11.82
C ALA A 36 3.15 14.56 -10.91
N VAL A 37 2.72 13.33 -11.17
CA VAL A 37 1.78 12.61 -10.29
C VAL A 37 2.61 11.85 -9.28
N ASP A 38 2.57 12.26 -8.02
CA ASP A 38 3.40 11.71 -6.95
C ASP A 38 2.66 10.68 -6.09
N GLU A 39 1.47 10.29 -6.48
CA GLU A 39 0.61 9.47 -5.64
C GLU A 39 0.22 8.19 -6.33
N ASP A 40 0.27 7.10 -5.57
CA ASP A 40 -0.30 5.83 -6.00
C ASP A 40 -1.66 5.67 -5.33
N HIS A 41 -2.58 5.00 -6.00
CA HIS A 41 -3.94 4.82 -5.53
C HIS A 41 -4.29 3.34 -5.49
N LEU A 42 -4.89 2.91 -4.39
CA LEU A 42 -5.47 1.58 -4.25
C LEU A 42 -6.91 1.73 -3.82
N THR A 43 -7.79 0.89 -4.36
CA THR A 43 -9.20 0.95 -4.05
C THR A 43 -9.68 -0.37 -3.47
N PHE A 44 -10.40 -0.30 -2.35
CA PHE A 44 -11.04 -1.43 -1.72
C PHE A 44 -12.55 -1.25 -1.80
N GLU A 45 -13.27 -2.35 -2.05
CA GLU A 45 -14.72 -2.30 -2.22
C GLU A 45 -15.44 -1.78 -0.98
N SER A 46 -14.89 -2.09 0.20
CA SER A 46 -15.52 -1.77 1.46
C SER A 46 -14.48 -1.71 2.56
N TRP A 47 -14.86 -1.17 3.70
CA TRP A 47 -14.00 -1.19 4.88
C TRP A 47 -13.68 -2.62 5.31
N GLN A 48 -14.65 -3.53 5.17
CA GLN A 48 -14.42 -4.92 5.48
C GLN A 48 -13.29 -5.50 4.62
N ALA A 49 -13.32 -5.20 3.32
CA ALA A 49 -12.28 -5.68 2.40
C ALA A 49 -10.91 -5.13 2.80
N LEU A 50 -10.84 -3.84 3.16
CA LEU A 50 -9.59 -3.24 3.60
C LEU A 50 -9.08 -3.92 4.88
N PHE A 51 -9.94 -4.11 5.88
CA PHE A 51 -9.52 -4.71 7.14
C PHE A 51 -9.19 -6.19 7.02
N ASN A 52 -9.76 -6.87 6.04
CA ASN A 52 -9.39 -8.26 5.76
C ASN A 52 -7.97 -8.37 5.23
N VAL A 53 -7.49 -7.33 4.58
CA VAL A 53 -6.12 -7.28 4.05
C VAL A 53 -5.16 -6.68 5.06
N LEU A 54 -5.51 -5.52 5.60
CA LEU A 54 -4.62 -4.77 6.50
C LEU A 54 -4.99 -5.05 7.95
N THR A 55 -4.67 -6.26 8.40
CA THR A 55 -4.84 -6.65 9.81
C THR A 55 -3.75 -5.99 10.66
N PRO A 56 -3.90 -5.96 12.00
CA PRO A 56 -2.85 -5.41 12.85
C PRO A 56 -1.48 -6.05 12.62
N LYS A 57 -1.44 -7.36 12.46
CA LYS A 57 -0.17 -8.07 12.21
C LYS A 57 0.44 -7.68 10.87
N ARG A 58 -0.38 -7.55 9.85
CA ARG A 58 0.10 -7.13 8.53
C ARG A 58 0.52 -5.68 8.52
N TYR A 59 -0.17 -4.84 9.26
CA TYR A 59 0.23 -3.45 9.41
C TYR A 59 1.59 -3.33 10.08
N GLU A 60 1.83 -4.10 11.16
CA GLU A 60 3.14 -4.13 11.81
C GLU A 60 4.23 -4.58 10.86
N LEU A 61 3.95 -5.62 10.08
CA LEU A 61 4.88 -6.13 9.09
C LEU A 61 5.22 -5.05 8.05
N LEU A 62 4.21 -4.38 7.55
CA LEU A 62 4.38 -3.35 6.55
C LEU A 62 5.23 -2.19 7.08
N ARG A 63 4.97 -1.75 8.31
CA ARG A 63 5.76 -0.71 8.96
C ARG A 63 7.21 -1.12 9.11
N HIS A 64 7.44 -2.38 9.51
CA HIS A 64 8.81 -2.87 9.67
C HIS A 64 9.55 -2.84 8.34
N VAL A 65 8.92 -3.35 7.28
CA VAL A 65 9.54 -3.40 5.95
C VAL A 65 9.81 -2.00 5.42
N HIS A 66 8.94 -1.06 5.72
CA HIS A 66 9.16 0.32 5.31
C HIS A 66 10.45 0.88 5.91
N ARG A 67 10.70 0.61 7.18
CA ARG A 67 11.88 1.10 7.87
C ARG A 67 13.11 0.27 7.55
N GLU A 68 12.95 -1.03 7.41
CA GLU A 68 14.04 -1.96 7.16
C GLU A 68 13.64 -2.96 6.07
N PRO A 69 13.89 -2.61 4.80
CA PRO A 69 13.61 -3.54 3.72
C PRO A 69 14.32 -4.87 3.95
N ALA A 70 13.63 -5.95 3.62
CA ALA A 70 14.14 -7.30 3.88
C ALA A 70 14.62 -7.95 2.59
N ALA A 71 15.69 -8.73 2.70
CA ALA A 71 16.24 -9.43 1.54
C ALA A 71 15.35 -10.59 1.09
N SER A 72 14.57 -11.17 2.01
CA SER A 72 13.73 -12.31 1.71
C SER A 72 12.63 -12.43 2.77
N VAL A 73 11.62 -13.26 2.46
CA VAL A 73 10.57 -13.57 3.43
C VAL A 73 11.15 -14.24 4.67
N ARG A 74 12.14 -15.11 4.47
CA ARG A 74 12.80 -15.80 5.60
C ARG A 74 13.53 -14.81 6.50
N ALA A 75 14.24 -13.87 5.91
CA ALA A 75 14.93 -12.85 6.69
C ALA A 75 13.92 -12.00 7.47
N LEU A 76 12.78 -11.67 6.84
CA LEU A 76 11.74 -10.92 7.49
C LEU A 76 11.12 -11.69 8.65
N SER A 77 10.85 -12.99 8.47
CA SER A 77 10.28 -13.80 9.55
C SER A 77 11.20 -13.84 10.76
N ARG A 78 12.51 -13.90 10.53
CA ARG A 78 13.48 -13.87 11.62
C ARG A 78 13.50 -12.51 12.33
N ALA A 79 13.47 -11.45 11.55
CA ALA A 79 13.46 -10.10 12.11
C ALA A 79 12.24 -9.83 12.96
N LEU A 80 11.08 -10.36 12.54
CA LEU A 80 9.82 -10.20 13.26
C LEU A 80 9.64 -11.24 14.37
N ALA A 81 10.53 -12.25 14.44
CA ALA A 81 10.39 -13.37 15.37
C ALA A 81 9.04 -14.05 15.23
N ARG A 82 8.61 -14.26 13.99
CA ARG A 82 7.33 -14.88 13.67
C ARG A 82 7.51 -16.11 12.81
N ASP A 83 6.51 -16.98 12.82
CA ASP A 83 6.50 -18.18 11.99
C ASP A 83 6.62 -17.83 10.51
N TYR A 84 7.51 -18.52 9.81
CA TYR A 84 7.78 -18.28 8.40
C TYR A 84 6.51 -18.41 7.53
N LYS A 85 5.73 -19.45 7.77
CA LYS A 85 4.54 -19.72 6.96
C LYS A 85 3.54 -18.57 7.06
N ARG A 86 3.32 -18.07 8.27
CA ARG A 86 2.38 -16.97 8.49
C ARG A 86 2.91 -15.67 7.88
N VAL A 87 4.20 -15.40 8.01
CA VAL A 87 4.80 -14.22 7.40
C VAL A 87 4.71 -14.32 5.87
N HIS A 88 4.97 -15.50 5.34
CA HIS A 88 4.86 -15.73 3.90
C HIS A 88 3.44 -15.44 3.39
N GLU A 89 2.41 -15.92 4.11
CA GLU A 89 1.02 -15.64 3.77
C GLU A 89 0.73 -14.15 3.83
N ASP A 90 1.17 -13.48 4.88
CA ASP A 90 0.97 -12.04 5.01
C ASP A 90 1.64 -11.26 3.88
N VAL A 91 2.85 -11.65 3.52
CA VAL A 91 3.55 -11.02 2.40
C VAL A 91 2.80 -11.20 1.09
N GLN A 92 2.26 -12.40 0.85
CA GLN A 92 1.48 -12.64 -0.36
C GLN A 92 0.24 -11.78 -0.42
N VAL A 93 -0.50 -11.68 0.68
CA VAL A 93 -1.70 -10.86 0.74
C VAL A 93 -1.37 -9.39 0.48
N LEU A 94 -0.37 -8.87 1.16
CA LEU A 94 0.03 -7.47 1.01
C LEU A 94 0.56 -7.16 -0.40
N THR A 95 1.31 -8.09 -0.98
CA THR A 95 1.84 -7.91 -2.32
C THR A 95 0.73 -7.91 -3.37
N ARG A 96 -0.22 -8.83 -3.25
CA ARG A 96 -1.36 -8.89 -4.17
C ARG A 96 -2.23 -7.64 -4.08
N ALA A 97 -2.35 -7.08 -2.88
CA ALA A 97 -3.12 -5.87 -2.68
C ALA A 97 -2.40 -4.61 -3.14
N GLY A 98 -1.11 -4.70 -3.46
CA GLY A 98 -0.34 -3.55 -3.90
C GLY A 98 0.28 -2.74 -2.79
N LEU A 99 0.22 -3.23 -1.55
CA LEU A 99 0.75 -2.52 -0.38
C LEU A 99 2.24 -2.80 -0.15
N LEU A 100 2.74 -3.89 -0.71
CA LEU A 100 4.11 -4.32 -0.51
C LEU A 100 4.73 -4.66 -1.85
N GLN A 101 6.00 -4.35 -2.03
CA GLN A 101 6.75 -4.70 -3.23
C GLN A 101 7.67 -5.86 -2.95
N HIS A 102 7.61 -6.87 -3.79
CA HIS A 102 8.45 -8.06 -3.67
C HIS A 102 9.05 -8.35 -5.05
N ASP A 103 10.34 -8.13 -5.19
CA ASP A 103 11.05 -8.37 -6.45
C ASP A 103 12.41 -9.02 -6.16
N ALA A 104 13.26 -9.06 -7.18
CA ALA A 104 14.58 -9.70 -7.06
C ALA A 104 15.46 -9.06 -5.99
N SER A 105 15.23 -7.80 -5.67
CA SER A 105 16.01 -7.13 -4.64
C SER A 105 15.44 -7.31 -3.23
N GLY A 106 14.30 -7.97 -3.09
CA GLY A 106 13.71 -8.28 -1.79
C GLY A 106 12.35 -7.63 -1.58
N LEU A 107 12.05 -7.38 -0.31
CA LEU A 107 10.77 -6.83 0.12
C LEU A 107 10.95 -5.39 0.55
N ARG A 108 10.08 -4.52 0.07
CA ARG A 108 10.12 -3.11 0.48
C ARG A 108 8.74 -2.47 0.39
N ALA A 109 8.57 -1.40 1.12
CA ALA A 109 7.38 -0.56 1.08
C ALA A 109 7.86 0.88 1.04
N ASP A 110 7.90 1.47 -0.14
CA ASP A 110 8.57 2.74 -0.40
C ASP A 110 7.69 3.97 -0.16
N TYR A 111 6.57 3.81 0.54
CA TYR A 111 5.68 4.93 0.80
C TYR A 111 6.04 5.61 2.11
N PRO A 112 6.23 6.93 2.13
CA PRO A 112 6.44 7.62 3.40
C PRO A 112 5.20 7.58 4.29
N ALA A 113 4.01 7.47 3.68
CA ALA A 113 2.77 7.41 4.42
C ALA A 113 1.68 6.73 3.60
N ILE A 114 0.72 6.15 4.29
CA ILE A 114 -0.52 5.67 3.70
C ILE A 114 -1.61 6.67 4.08
N GLU A 115 -2.25 7.24 3.08
CA GLU A 115 -3.28 8.24 3.31
C GLU A 115 -4.65 7.67 3.00
N LEU A 116 -5.60 7.95 3.89
CA LEU A 116 -7.00 7.66 3.67
C LEU A 116 -7.68 8.99 3.38
N PRO A 117 -7.93 9.32 2.09
CA PRO A 117 -8.60 10.57 1.78
C PRO A 117 -9.94 10.65 2.51
N PRO A 118 -10.46 11.85 2.74
CA PRO A 118 -11.72 11.99 3.45
C PRO A 118 -12.80 11.13 2.81
N THR A 119 -13.32 10.19 3.57
CA THR A 119 -14.37 9.30 3.13
C THR A 119 -15.58 9.54 4.02
N ARG A 120 -16.72 9.82 3.39
CA ARG A 120 -17.95 10.01 4.15
C ARG A 120 -18.53 8.64 4.47
N ILE A 121 -18.71 8.36 5.74
CA ILE A 121 -19.38 7.15 6.18
C ILE A 121 -20.80 7.51 6.52
N ALA A 122 -21.75 7.01 5.73
CA ALA A 122 -23.17 7.22 5.99
C ALA A 122 -23.63 6.20 7.04
N LEU A 123 -24.29 6.70 8.07
CA LEU A 123 -24.85 5.85 9.12
C LEU A 123 -26.32 5.57 8.87
#